data_7a605f85cfb8df666690a0446d6778fa
#
_entry.id   7a605f85cfb8df666690a0446d6778fa
#
_cell.length_a   1.000
_cell.length_b   1.000
_cell.length_c   1.000
_cell.angle_alpha   90.00
_cell.angle_beta   90.00
_cell.angle_gamma   90.00
#
_symmetry.space_group_name_H-M   'P 1'
#
loop_
_entity.id
_entity.type
_entity.pdbx_description
1 polymer ?
#
loop_
_entity_poly.entity_id
_entity_poly.type
_entity_poly.pdbx_seq_one_letter_code
_entity_poly.pdbx_strand_id
1 'polypeptide(L)'
;MNARTAAHRLASPLRYLELLSRAAAHVDAHLDTDLDAAALAARAAMSRHHFHRIFHAYFGLTVGGYLGCRRLPRACELLAEPGPTVLEVAQSVGFASAQALAKAMRRDLDTTPSAVRSGLPPDWDTYFRRRRIPDTAPATGESAPALHPRWTAAPAFDALCATGQGMHAGTMLRAAGEGIGRLMPALQASGLAQRVTHCISAMPEEPQGPEDAHCRIWTGALFGLRLPEGQGRSSRPAIGAHAWQLHWQHWPAGRYAVFTHAGPYDGLHDLWKSIYRHWVPATGYRLRDVPGFDL
;
A
#
# COMPACT_ATOMS: atom_id res chain seq x y z
N MET A 1 -4.12 5.23 35.51
CA MET A 1 -3.23 4.80 34.39
C MET A 1 -3.78 3.47 33.87
N ASN A 2 -4.62 3.49 32.81
CA ASN A 2 -5.50 2.38 32.48
C ASN A 2 -4.77 1.27 31.70
N ALA A 3 -4.92 0.03 32.15
CA ALA A 3 -4.39 -1.20 31.53
C ALA A 3 -4.77 -1.41 30.05
N ARG A 4 -5.81 -0.74 29.53
CA ARG A 4 -6.19 -0.72 28.11
C ARG A 4 -5.22 0.02 27.18
N THR A 5 -4.38 0.91 27.71
CA THR A 5 -3.37 1.65 26.92
C THR A 5 -2.11 0.82 26.70
N ALA A 6 -1.85 -0.19 27.52
CA ALA A 6 -0.67 -1.05 27.41
C ALA A 6 -0.77 -2.10 26.28
N ALA A 7 -1.99 -2.51 25.90
CA ALA A 7 -2.20 -3.52 24.85
C ALA A 7 -1.92 -3.04 23.41
N HIS A 8 -1.66 -1.75 23.21
CA HIS A 8 -1.44 -1.15 21.89
C HIS A 8 0.03 -0.85 21.53
N ARG A 9 0.96 -1.17 22.42
CA ARG A 9 2.40 -0.98 22.13
C ARG A 9 3.02 -2.30 21.68
N LEU A 10 3.42 -2.38 20.42
CA LEU A 10 4.43 -3.33 19.99
C LEU A 10 5.78 -2.80 20.51
N ALA A 11 6.39 -3.53 21.41
CA ALA A 11 7.65 -3.11 22.03
C ALA A 11 8.77 -3.17 20.98
N SER A 12 9.46 -2.04 20.76
CA SER A 12 10.73 -1.90 20.03
C SER A 12 10.69 -2.00 18.49
N PRO A 13 11.42 -1.13 17.77
CA PRO A 13 11.68 -1.22 16.32
C PRO A 13 12.25 -2.59 15.91
N LEU A 14 13.07 -3.20 16.76
CA LEU A 14 13.64 -4.54 16.55
C LEU A 14 12.55 -5.60 16.37
N ARG A 15 11.42 -5.48 17.05
CA ARG A 15 10.33 -6.44 16.92
C ARG A 15 9.60 -6.34 15.57
N TYR A 16 9.48 -5.15 15.00
CA TYR A 16 8.95 -5.01 13.63
C TYR A 16 9.87 -5.70 12.62
N LEU A 17 11.17 -5.49 12.75
CA LEU A 17 12.17 -6.17 11.92
C LEU A 17 12.07 -7.68 12.05
N GLU A 18 12.00 -8.21 13.27
CA GLU A 18 11.82 -9.65 13.49
C GLU A 18 10.55 -10.19 12.86
N LEU A 19 9.42 -9.48 13.02
CA LEU A 19 8.14 -9.91 12.46
C LEU A 19 8.16 -9.89 10.93
N LEU A 20 8.75 -8.86 10.32
CA LEU A 20 8.89 -8.75 8.88
C LEU A 20 9.89 -9.77 8.33
N SER A 21 11.01 -9.99 9.02
CA SER A 21 12.00 -11.03 8.64
C SER A 21 11.40 -12.43 8.72
N ARG A 22 10.60 -12.72 9.75
CA ARG A 22 9.86 -13.98 9.85
C ARG A 22 8.82 -14.13 8.73
N ALA A 23 8.13 -13.05 8.37
CA ALA A 23 7.18 -13.07 7.26
C ALA A 23 7.90 -13.32 5.93
N ALA A 24 9.02 -12.66 5.68
CA ALA A 24 9.85 -12.85 4.49
C ALA A 24 10.41 -14.29 4.44
N ALA A 25 10.97 -14.80 5.53
CA ALA A 25 11.46 -16.17 5.63
C ALA A 25 10.34 -17.20 5.42
N HIS A 26 9.12 -16.91 5.90
CA HIS A 26 7.97 -17.77 5.65
C HIS A 26 7.58 -17.77 4.15
N VAL A 27 7.62 -16.61 3.50
CA VAL A 27 7.42 -16.51 2.06
C VAL A 27 8.46 -17.35 1.30
N ASP A 28 9.75 -17.21 1.67
CA ASP A 28 10.85 -17.93 1.01
C ASP A 28 10.75 -19.46 1.19
N ALA A 29 10.21 -19.91 2.33
CA ALA A 29 10.02 -21.34 2.61
C ALA A 29 8.77 -21.95 1.96
N HIS A 30 7.83 -21.14 1.43
CA HIS A 30 6.54 -21.59 0.94
C HIS A 30 6.19 -20.94 -0.41
N LEU A 31 7.16 -20.83 -1.31
CA LEU A 31 6.97 -20.19 -2.62
C LEU A 31 5.94 -20.92 -3.50
N ASP A 32 5.80 -22.22 -3.28
CA ASP A 32 4.87 -23.13 -4.00
C ASP A 32 3.42 -23.01 -3.53
N THR A 33 3.16 -22.33 -2.42
CA THR A 33 1.79 -22.22 -1.86
C THR A 33 1.12 -20.90 -2.25
N ASP A 34 -0.21 -20.90 -2.17
CA ASP A 34 -0.99 -19.67 -2.32
C ASP A 34 -0.88 -18.83 -1.03
N LEU A 35 0.10 -17.94 -1.01
CA LEU A 35 0.35 -17.06 0.12
C LEU A 35 -0.54 -15.82 0.04
N ASP A 36 -1.51 -15.75 0.95
CA ASP A 36 -2.35 -14.57 1.14
C ASP A 36 -1.68 -13.56 2.07
N ALA A 37 -1.67 -12.28 1.63
CA ALA A 37 -1.16 -11.17 2.44
C ALA A 37 -1.93 -11.01 3.77
N ALA A 38 -3.20 -11.41 3.84
CA ALA A 38 -3.97 -11.37 5.07
C ALA A 38 -3.49 -12.44 6.07
N ALA A 39 -3.13 -13.63 5.58
CA ALA A 39 -2.56 -14.69 6.42
C ALA A 39 -1.19 -14.29 6.98
N LEU A 40 -0.33 -13.64 6.18
CA LEU A 40 0.95 -13.12 6.64
C LEU A 40 0.78 -12.00 7.67
N ALA A 41 -0.18 -11.10 7.47
CA ALA A 41 -0.52 -10.06 8.43
C ALA A 41 -1.00 -10.63 9.76
N ALA A 42 -1.87 -11.63 9.72
CA ALA A 42 -2.36 -12.33 10.93
C ALA A 42 -1.21 -12.99 11.70
N ARG A 43 -0.25 -13.63 11.03
CA ARG A 43 0.95 -14.22 11.65
C ARG A 43 1.84 -13.16 12.31
N ALA A 44 1.89 -11.95 11.72
CA ALA A 44 2.59 -10.81 12.30
C ALA A 44 1.77 -10.10 13.41
N ALA A 45 0.56 -10.58 13.72
CA ALA A 45 -0.40 -9.96 14.62
C ALA A 45 -0.69 -8.49 14.26
N MET A 46 -0.76 -8.20 12.96
CA MET A 46 -1.06 -6.89 12.38
C MET A 46 -2.37 -6.93 11.61
N SER A 47 -3.02 -5.76 11.45
CA SER A 47 -4.07 -5.64 10.43
C SER A 47 -3.47 -5.75 9.03
N ARG A 48 -4.28 -6.12 8.04
CA ARG A 48 -3.85 -6.26 6.65
C ARG A 48 -3.21 -4.98 6.12
N HIS A 49 -3.85 -3.84 6.33
CA HIS A 49 -3.32 -2.54 5.89
C HIS A 49 -2.04 -2.15 6.61
N HIS A 50 -1.97 -2.37 7.92
CA HIS A 50 -0.75 -2.11 8.69
C HIS A 50 0.43 -2.95 8.17
N PHE A 51 0.22 -4.26 8.02
CA PHE A 51 1.26 -5.16 7.53
C PHE A 51 1.75 -4.76 6.13
N HIS A 52 0.81 -4.52 5.21
CA HIS A 52 1.12 -4.14 3.83
C HIS A 52 1.99 -2.88 3.76
N ARG A 53 1.62 -1.84 4.49
CA ARG A 53 2.34 -0.55 4.52
C ARG A 53 3.73 -0.67 5.10
N ILE A 54 3.85 -1.34 6.23
CA ILE A 54 5.15 -1.56 6.87
C ILE A 54 6.03 -2.46 6.00
N PHE A 55 5.47 -3.53 5.45
CA PHE A 55 6.20 -4.43 4.55
C PHE A 55 6.72 -3.67 3.33
N HIS A 56 5.87 -2.90 2.66
CA HIS A 56 6.26 -2.07 1.51
C HIS A 56 7.30 -1.02 1.90
N ALA A 57 7.15 -0.35 3.04
CA ALA A 57 8.11 0.65 3.49
C ALA A 57 9.51 0.05 3.78
N TYR A 58 9.57 -1.21 4.26
CA TYR A 58 10.82 -1.89 4.55
C TYR A 58 11.45 -2.54 3.32
N PHE A 59 10.67 -3.27 2.55
CA PHE A 59 11.19 -4.04 1.41
C PHE A 59 11.13 -3.28 0.08
N GLY A 60 10.47 -2.13 0.02
CA GLY A 60 10.24 -1.38 -1.22
C GLY A 60 9.31 -2.10 -2.20
N LEU A 61 8.71 -3.22 -1.79
CA LEU A 61 7.86 -4.08 -2.60
C LEU A 61 6.60 -4.45 -1.83
N THR A 62 5.50 -4.62 -2.53
CA THR A 62 4.34 -5.31 -1.97
C THR A 62 4.67 -6.79 -1.72
N VAL A 63 3.85 -7.47 -0.92
CA VAL A 63 3.99 -8.93 -0.71
C VAL A 63 3.98 -9.68 -2.03
N GLY A 64 3.05 -9.32 -2.95
CA GLY A 64 2.98 -9.94 -4.28
C GLY A 64 4.21 -9.63 -5.13
N GLY A 65 4.73 -8.41 -5.07
CA GLY A 65 5.99 -8.03 -5.71
C GLY A 65 7.19 -8.82 -5.18
N TYR A 66 7.27 -8.98 -3.86
CA TYR A 66 8.31 -9.78 -3.19
C TYR A 66 8.22 -11.27 -3.60
N LEU A 67 7.01 -11.85 -3.60
CA LEU A 67 6.77 -13.20 -4.11
C LEU A 67 7.27 -13.37 -5.56
N GLY A 68 6.93 -12.42 -6.43
CA GLY A 68 7.40 -12.42 -7.82
C GLY A 68 8.91 -12.42 -7.93
N CYS A 69 9.60 -11.61 -7.11
CA CYS A 69 11.06 -11.55 -7.06
C CYS A 69 11.72 -12.87 -6.62
N ARG A 70 11.02 -13.69 -5.86
CA ARG A 70 11.51 -15.00 -5.42
C ARG A 70 11.12 -16.12 -6.38
N ARG A 71 9.89 -16.11 -6.90
CA ARG A 71 9.36 -17.15 -7.79
C ARG A 71 9.97 -17.12 -9.19
N LEU A 72 10.18 -15.93 -9.78
CA LEU A 72 10.61 -15.83 -11.17
C LEU A 72 12.03 -16.34 -11.41
N PRO A 73 13.05 -16.02 -10.58
CA PRO A 73 14.37 -16.62 -10.74
C PRO A 73 14.32 -18.15 -10.66
N ARG A 74 13.60 -18.68 -9.66
CA ARG A 74 13.45 -20.14 -9.50
C ARG A 74 12.72 -20.79 -10.69
N ALA A 75 11.71 -20.12 -11.23
CA ALA A 75 11.03 -20.60 -12.44
C ALA A 75 11.98 -20.65 -13.63
N CYS A 76 12.84 -19.63 -13.81
CA CYS A 76 13.82 -19.60 -14.90
C CYS A 76 14.89 -20.69 -14.77
N GLU A 77 15.38 -20.96 -13.56
CA GLU A 77 16.27 -22.09 -13.29
C GLU A 77 15.64 -23.41 -13.73
N LEU A 78 14.41 -23.69 -13.27
CA LEU A 78 13.67 -24.92 -13.59
C LEU A 78 13.31 -25.02 -15.08
N LEU A 79 13.04 -23.90 -15.74
CA LEU A 79 12.77 -23.86 -17.18
C LEU A 79 14.02 -24.15 -18.02
N ALA A 80 15.22 -23.85 -17.52
CA ALA A 80 16.47 -24.16 -18.19
C ALA A 80 16.83 -25.66 -18.10
N GLU A 81 16.27 -26.38 -17.15
CA GLU A 81 16.45 -27.83 -17.02
C GLU A 81 15.62 -28.59 -18.06
N PRO A 82 16.17 -29.67 -18.67
CA PRO A 82 15.38 -30.54 -19.53
C PRO A 82 14.42 -31.40 -18.69
N GLY A 83 13.16 -31.53 -19.13
CA GLY A 83 12.19 -32.44 -18.53
C GLY A 83 10.87 -31.78 -18.12
N PRO A 84 10.81 -30.91 -17.11
CA PRO A 84 9.53 -30.41 -16.60
C PRO A 84 8.78 -29.57 -17.63
N THR A 85 7.46 -29.70 -17.71
CA THR A 85 6.60 -28.85 -18.53
C THR A 85 6.50 -27.45 -17.95
N VAL A 86 6.07 -26.46 -18.75
CA VAL A 86 5.84 -25.11 -18.25
C VAL A 86 4.76 -25.09 -17.15
N LEU A 87 3.78 -25.98 -17.22
CA LEU A 87 2.74 -26.10 -16.19
C LEU A 87 3.31 -26.64 -14.87
N GLU A 88 4.12 -27.68 -14.93
CA GLU A 88 4.79 -28.26 -13.75
C GLU A 88 5.71 -27.23 -13.09
N VAL A 89 6.50 -26.48 -13.88
CA VAL A 89 7.32 -25.40 -13.36
C VAL A 89 6.43 -24.32 -12.73
N ALA A 90 5.36 -23.88 -13.39
CA ALA A 90 4.46 -22.88 -12.84
C ALA A 90 3.92 -23.30 -11.46
N GLN A 91 3.43 -24.53 -11.37
CA GLN A 91 2.89 -25.08 -10.12
C GLN A 91 3.96 -25.21 -9.03
N SER A 92 5.15 -25.70 -9.37
CA SER A 92 6.24 -25.87 -8.39
C SER A 92 6.74 -24.57 -7.77
N VAL A 93 6.52 -23.44 -8.46
CA VAL A 93 6.87 -22.11 -7.93
C VAL A 93 5.63 -21.28 -7.53
N GLY A 94 4.45 -21.92 -7.40
CA GLY A 94 3.25 -21.31 -6.84
C GLY A 94 2.46 -20.40 -7.79
N PHE A 95 2.57 -20.57 -9.12
CA PHE A 95 1.65 -19.98 -10.08
C PHE A 95 0.50 -20.93 -10.38
N ALA A 96 -0.72 -20.40 -10.42
CA ALA A 96 -1.92 -21.19 -10.65
C ALA A 96 -1.98 -21.84 -12.05
N SER A 97 -1.22 -21.33 -13.04
CA SER A 97 -1.22 -21.85 -14.41
C SER A 97 0.04 -21.43 -15.17
N ALA A 98 0.30 -22.13 -16.28
CA ALA A 98 1.35 -21.77 -17.22
C ALA A 98 1.16 -20.36 -17.80
N GLN A 99 -0.10 -19.95 -18.03
CA GLN A 99 -0.42 -18.60 -18.50
C GLN A 99 -0.11 -17.54 -17.45
N ALA A 100 -0.38 -17.80 -16.16
CA ALA A 100 -0.05 -16.90 -15.07
C ALA A 100 1.46 -16.68 -14.97
N LEU A 101 2.25 -17.76 -15.04
CA LEU A 101 3.72 -17.67 -15.09
C LEU A 101 4.18 -16.89 -16.34
N ALA A 102 3.68 -17.21 -17.53
CA ALA A 102 4.07 -16.53 -18.76
C ALA A 102 3.71 -15.04 -18.74
N LYS A 103 2.56 -14.66 -18.16
CA LYS A 103 2.16 -13.26 -17.98
C LYS A 103 3.10 -12.53 -17.02
N ALA A 104 3.47 -13.16 -15.91
CA ALA A 104 4.41 -12.59 -14.95
C ALA A 104 5.80 -12.42 -15.57
N MET A 105 6.31 -13.41 -16.31
CA MET A 105 7.60 -13.34 -16.99
C MET A 105 7.63 -12.22 -18.05
N ARG A 106 6.58 -12.06 -18.85
CA ARG A 106 6.50 -10.94 -19.81
C ARG A 106 6.48 -9.58 -19.12
N ARG A 107 5.65 -9.44 -18.09
CA ARG A 107 5.52 -8.17 -17.35
C ARG A 107 6.82 -7.76 -16.67
N ASP A 108 7.49 -8.72 -16.03
CA ASP A 108 8.55 -8.44 -15.07
C ASP A 108 9.95 -8.64 -15.65
N LEU A 109 10.10 -9.55 -16.61
CA LEU A 109 11.38 -9.97 -17.19
C LEU A 109 11.48 -9.69 -18.68
N ASP A 110 10.42 -9.18 -19.31
CA ASP A 110 10.31 -8.99 -20.77
C ASP A 110 10.69 -10.25 -21.58
N THR A 111 10.38 -11.44 -21.05
CA THR A 111 10.70 -12.72 -21.65
C THR A 111 9.53 -13.71 -21.55
N THR A 112 9.71 -14.90 -22.13
CA THR A 112 8.73 -15.97 -22.10
C THR A 112 9.35 -17.29 -21.62
N PRO A 113 8.54 -18.23 -21.09
CA PRO A 113 9.04 -19.56 -20.74
C PRO A 113 9.78 -20.26 -21.88
N SER A 114 9.29 -20.11 -23.11
CA SER A 114 9.90 -20.71 -24.29
C SER A 114 11.25 -20.10 -24.63
N ALA A 115 11.40 -18.76 -24.47
CA ALA A 115 12.68 -18.07 -24.70
C ALA A 115 13.75 -18.54 -23.70
N VAL A 116 13.38 -18.65 -22.42
CA VAL A 116 14.30 -19.16 -21.39
C VAL A 116 14.74 -20.60 -21.70
N ARG A 117 13.82 -21.47 -22.14
CA ARG A 117 14.15 -22.84 -22.58
C ARG A 117 15.08 -22.88 -23.78
N SER A 118 14.99 -21.90 -24.68
CA SER A 118 15.88 -21.78 -25.82
C SER A 118 17.25 -21.18 -25.47
N GLY A 119 17.56 -21.02 -24.18
CA GLY A 119 18.84 -20.51 -23.71
C GLY A 119 18.97 -18.99 -23.75
N LEU A 120 17.85 -18.23 -23.81
CA LEU A 120 17.83 -16.78 -23.70
C LEU A 120 17.55 -16.40 -22.25
N PRO A 121 18.58 -16.07 -21.44
CA PRO A 121 18.39 -15.70 -20.05
C PRO A 121 17.71 -14.33 -19.95
N PRO A 122 16.90 -14.07 -18.92
CA PRO A 122 16.40 -12.75 -18.62
C PRO A 122 17.54 -11.77 -18.29
N ASP A 123 17.32 -10.48 -18.54
CA ASP A 123 18.19 -9.42 -18.05
C ASP A 123 17.95 -9.20 -16.54
N TRP A 124 18.67 -9.99 -15.75
CA TRP A 124 18.58 -9.96 -14.28
C TRP A 124 19.05 -8.63 -13.70
N ASP A 125 20.05 -7.98 -14.32
CA ASP A 125 20.59 -6.71 -13.83
C ASP A 125 19.55 -5.59 -13.95
N THR A 126 18.83 -5.55 -15.06
CA THR A 126 17.72 -4.61 -15.24
C THR A 126 16.55 -4.97 -14.32
N TYR A 127 16.25 -6.26 -14.17
CA TYR A 127 15.18 -6.72 -13.28
C TYR A 127 15.42 -6.32 -11.82
N PHE A 128 16.59 -6.64 -11.26
CA PHE A 128 16.91 -6.32 -9.87
C PHE A 128 17.13 -4.82 -9.64
N ARG A 129 17.66 -4.08 -10.63
CA ARG A 129 17.75 -2.60 -10.57
C ARG A 129 16.40 -1.94 -10.50
N ARG A 130 15.43 -2.39 -11.29
CA ARG A 130 14.05 -1.85 -11.28
C ARG A 130 13.31 -2.17 -9.98
N ARG A 131 13.65 -3.25 -9.33
CA ARG A 131 13.03 -3.76 -8.13
C ARG A 131 14.00 -3.78 -6.96
N ARG A 132 14.68 -2.69 -6.72
CA ARG A 132 15.66 -2.57 -5.63
C ARG A 132 15.12 -3.21 -4.36
N ILE A 133 15.37 -4.55 -4.22
CA ILE A 133 15.16 -5.26 -2.97
C ILE A 133 16.28 -4.75 -2.07
N PRO A 134 16.01 -4.03 -1.00
CA PRO A 134 17.05 -3.70 -0.06
C PRO A 134 17.65 -5.03 0.41
N ASP A 135 18.98 -5.19 0.29
CA ASP A 135 19.65 -6.27 1.00
C ASP A 135 19.16 -6.26 2.45
N THR A 136 18.67 -7.36 2.90
CA THR A 136 17.95 -7.79 4.07
C THR A 136 18.16 -7.11 5.43
N ALA A 137 18.78 -5.96 5.49
CA ALA A 137 18.80 -5.12 6.68
C ALA A 137 18.41 -3.69 6.28
N PRO A 138 17.44 -3.06 6.96
CA PRO A 138 17.35 -1.62 6.90
C PRO A 138 18.74 -1.11 7.28
N ALA A 139 19.31 -0.25 6.44
CA ALA A 139 20.55 0.39 6.76
C ALA A 139 20.41 1.06 8.12
N THR A 140 21.00 0.46 9.13
CA THR A 140 20.98 0.93 10.54
C THR A 140 21.73 2.25 10.70
N GLY A 141 22.11 2.90 9.58
CA GLY A 141 22.89 4.12 9.52
C GLY A 141 22.24 5.30 8.80
N GLU A 142 21.07 5.15 8.16
CA GLU A 142 20.35 6.33 7.69
C GLU A 142 19.78 7.07 8.91
N SER A 143 20.26 8.29 9.13
CA SER A 143 19.68 9.17 10.16
C SER A 143 18.20 9.37 9.82
N ALA A 144 17.34 8.70 10.57
CA ALA A 144 15.89 8.81 10.38
C ALA A 144 15.48 10.26 10.56
N PRO A 145 14.71 10.85 9.65
CA PRO A 145 14.22 12.21 9.83
C PRO A 145 13.45 12.29 11.16
N ALA A 146 13.71 13.32 11.95
CA ALA A 146 13.01 13.57 13.21
C ALA A 146 11.55 13.94 12.91
N LEU A 147 10.66 12.95 12.87
CA LEU A 147 9.23 13.14 12.62
C LEU A 147 8.49 13.40 13.93
N HIS A 148 7.98 14.60 14.11
CA HIS A 148 7.23 15.03 15.28
C HIS A 148 5.76 15.27 14.94
N PRO A 149 4.87 14.28 15.07
CA PRO A 149 3.46 14.50 14.79
C PRO A 149 2.80 15.33 15.90
N ARG A 150 1.85 16.14 15.51
CA ARG A 150 0.84 16.65 16.41
C ARG A 150 -0.23 15.58 16.64
N TRP A 151 -0.56 15.31 17.90
CA TRP A 151 -1.65 14.38 18.22
C TRP A 151 -2.97 15.11 18.32
N THR A 152 -3.98 14.59 17.64
CA THR A 152 -5.36 15.07 17.76
C THR A 152 -6.32 13.92 18.05
N ALA A 153 -7.40 14.21 18.77
CA ALA A 153 -8.53 13.32 18.89
C ALA A 153 -9.61 13.79 17.91
N ALA A 154 -10.06 12.89 17.06
CA ALA A 154 -11.17 13.18 16.16
C ALA A 154 -12.36 12.24 16.45
N PRO A 155 -13.60 12.72 16.36
CA PRO A 155 -14.78 11.85 16.34
C PRO A 155 -14.74 10.95 15.09
N ALA A 156 -15.62 9.94 15.05
CA ALA A 156 -15.84 9.22 13.81
C ALA A 156 -16.39 10.16 12.74
N PHE A 157 -15.92 9.99 11.51
CA PHE A 157 -16.36 10.82 10.40
C PHE A 157 -16.48 10.05 9.10
N ASP A 158 -17.25 10.63 8.21
CA ASP A 158 -17.50 10.11 6.88
C ASP A 158 -17.09 11.15 5.84
N ALA A 159 -16.51 10.69 4.75
CA ALA A 159 -16.24 11.50 3.58
C ALA A 159 -16.98 10.94 2.38
N LEU A 160 -17.55 11.82 1.58
CA LEU A 160 -18.09 11.47 0.27
C LEU A 160 -16.95 11.42 -0.74
N CYS A 161 -16.63 10.23 -1.24
CA CYS A 161 -15.46 9.97 -2.05
C CYS A 161 -15.80 9.58 -3.49
N ALA A 162 -14.96 10.02 -4.41
CA ALA A 162 -14.81 9.46 -5.75
C ALA A 162 -13.53 8.64 -5.81
N THR A 163 -13.54 7.57 -6.60
CA THR A 163 -12.35 6.74 -6.81
C THR A 163 -11.68 7.09 -8.12
N GLY A 164 -10.41 7.50 -8.07
CA GLY A 164 -9.51 7.53 -9.22
C GLY A 164 -8.66 6.27 -9.27
N GLN A 165 -8.17 5.91 -10.46
CA GLN A 165 -7.44 4.68 -10.67
C GLN A 165 -6.21 4.87 -11.56
N GLY A 166 -5.14 4.16 -11.24
CA GLY A 166 -3.89 4.11 -11.97
C GLY A 166 -2.83 5.05 -11.42
N MET A 167 -1.66 4.47 -11.14
CA MET A 167 -0.44 5.22 -10.84
C MET A 167 0.35 5.38 -12.13
N HIS A 168 0.94 6.55 -12.34
CA HIS A 168 1.79 6.83 -13.48
C HIS A 168 3.04 7.57 -13.03
N ALA A 169 4.21 7.12 -13.49
CA ALA A 169 5.51 7.65 -13.09
C ALA A 169 5.67 7.79 -11.55
N GLY A 170 5.12 6.85 -10.79
CA GLY A 170 5.17 6.86 -9.32
C GLY A 170 4.24 7.86 -8.65
N THR A 171 3.33 8.52 -9.38
CA THR A 171 2.38 9.48 -8.82
C THR A 171 0.93 9.09 -9.07
N MET A 172 0.03 9.54 -8.18
CA MET A 172 -1.42 9.37 -8.31
C MET A 172 -2.13 10.67 -8.75
N LEU A 173 -1.37 11.68 -9.19
CA LEU A 173 -1.93 13.01 -9.53
C LEU A 173 -3.04 12.94 -10.57
N ARG A 174 -2.84 12.15 -11.63
CA ARG A 174 -3.85 11.95 -12.67
C ARG A 174 -5.11 11.30 -12.11
N ALA A 175 -4.97 10.21 -11.39
CA ALA A 175 -6.09 9.49 -10.77
C ALA A 175 -6.82 10.35 -9.73
N ALA A 176 -6.08 11.14 -8.93
CA ALA A 176 -6.68 12.11 -8.01
C ALA A 176 -7.47 13.19 -8.78
N GLY A 177 -6.92 13.73 -9.88
CA GLY A 177 -7.59 14.68 -10.75
C GLY A 177 -8.88 14.12 -11.35
N GLU A 178 -8.88 12.87 -11.80
CA GLU A 178 -10.08 12.16 -12.27
C GLU A 178 -11.15 12.03 -11.17
N GLY A 179 -10.73 11.69 -9.94
CA GLY A 179 -11.62 11.63 -8.79
C GLY A 179 -12.23 12.99 -8.45
N ILE A 180 -11.44 14.06 -8.42
CA ILE A 180 -11.89 15.43 -8.21
C ILE A 180 -12.86 15.85 -9.33
N GLY A 181 -12.55 15.51 -10.59
CA GLY A 181 -13.40 15.79 -11.73
C GLY A 181 -14.78 15.14 -11.69
N ARG A 182 -14.94 14.04 -10.93
CA ARG A 182 -16.26 13.42 -10.64
C ARG A 182 -16.91 14.01 -9.40
N LEU A 183 -16.13 14.27 -8.36
CA LEU A 183 -16.65 14.77 -7.08
C LEU A 183 -17.20 16.20 -7.19
N MET A 184 -16.44 17.12 -7.76
CA MET A 184 -16.80 18.55 -7.77
C MET A 184 -18.09 18.85 -8.54
N PRO A 185 -18.33 18.34 -9.76
CA PRO A 185 -19.60 18.56 -10.45
C PRO A 185 -20.81 17.99 -9.68
N ALA A 186 -20.66 16.82 -9.05
CA ALA A 186 -21.72 16.22 -8.24
C ALA A 186 -22.06 17.08 -7.01
N LEU A 187 -21.04 17.64 -6.34
CA LEU A 187 -21.22 18.56 -5.21
C LEU A 187 -21.92 19.85 -5.64
N GLN A 188 -21.54 20.39 -6.79
CA GLN A 188 -22.18 21.60 -7.37
C GLN A 188 -23.64 21.35 -7.73
N ALA A 189 -23.91 20.26 -8.45
CA ALA A 189 -25.27 19.89 -8.86
C ALA A 189 -26.21 19.60 -7.66
N SER A 190 -25.65 19.13 -6.56
CA SER A 190 -26.37 18.87 -5.31
C SER A 190 -26.45 20.07 -4.38
N GLY A 191 -25.89 21.22 -4.73
CA GLY A 191 -25.82 22.41 -3.87
C GLY A 191 -24.95 22.21 -2.60
N LEU A 192 -24.08 21.21 -2.59
CA LEU A 192 -23.27 20.83 -1.44
C LEU A 192 -21.87 21.44 -1.43
N ALA A 193 -21.41 22.01 -2.55
CA ALA A 193 -20.05 22.54 -2.68
C ALA A 193 -19.69 23.56 -1.57
N GLN A 194 -20.63 24.43 -1.21
CA GLN A 194 -20.43 25.46 -0.16
C GLN A 194 -20.45 24.88 1.27
N ARG A 195 -20.87 23.62 1.44
CA ARG A 195 -20.97 22.93 2.74
C ARG A 195 -19.75 22.06 3.03
N VAL A 196 -18.85 21.93 2.06
CA VAL A 196 -17.59 21.18 2.23
C VAL A 196 -16.71 21.89 3.26
N THR A 197 -16.32 21.16 4.29
CA THR A 197 -15.41 21.70 5.31
C THR A 197 -13.94 21.39 5.00
N HIS A 198 -13.68 20.20 4.42
CA HIS A 198 -12.34 19.77 3.99
C HIS A 198 -12.45 18.84 2.78
N CYS A 199 -11.42 18.88 1.96
CA CYS A 199 -11.14 17.83 0.99
C CYS A 199 -10.11 16.88 1.60
N ILE A 200 -10.24 15.58 1.27
CA ILE A 200 -9.28 14.57 1.69
C ILE A 200 -8.85 13.72 0.50
N SER A 201 -7.65 13.16 0.60
CA SER A 201 -7.25 12.05 -0.26
C SER A 201 -6.73 10.88 0.58
N ALA A 202 -6.97 9.66 0.11
CA ALA A 202 -6.52 8.46 0.79
C ALA A 202 -6.29 7.34 -0.22
N MET A 203 -5.24 6.55 0.00
CA MET A 203 -4.96 5.35 -0.79
C MET A 203 -5.42 4.12 -0.01
N PRO A 204 -6.47 3.41 -0.46
CA PRO A 204 -6.95 2.20 0.22
C PRO A 204 -5.96 1.05 0.12
N GLU A 205 -5.13 1.04 -0.91
CA GLU A 205 -4.16 -0.01 -1.20
C GLU A 205 -2.78 0.59 -1.48
N GLU A 206 -1.72 -0.19 -1.23
CA GLU A 206 -0.38 0.19 -1.64
C GLU A 206 -0.14 -0.16 -3.12
N PRO A 207 0.51 0.73 -3.89
CA PRO A 207 0.80 0.47 -5.29
C PRO A 207 1.77 -0.69 -5.46
N GLN A 208 1.58 -1.47 -6.51
CA GLN A 208 2.45 -2.60 -6.87
C GLN A 208 3.72 -2.16 -7.62
N GLY A 209 3.82 -0.89 -7.97
CA GLY A 209 4.92 -0.30 -8.68
C GLY A 209 4.56 1.07 -9.23
N PRO A 210 5.51 1.78 -9.85
CA PRO A 210 5.30 3.17 -10.31
C PRO A 210 4.31 3.30 -11.47
N GLU A 211 3.97 2.20 -12.14
CA GLU A 211 3.00 2.13 -13.25
C GLU A 211 1.83 1.17 -12.90
N ASP A 212 1.40 1.15 -11.64
CA ASP A 212 0.29 0.30 -11.22
C ASP A 212 -1.05 0.84 -11.71
N ALA A 213 -1.55 0.29 -12.82
CA ALA A 213 -2.83 0.65 -13.41
C ALA A 213 -4.05 0.32 -12.53
N HIS A 214 -3.89 -0.49 -11.49
CA HIS A 214 -4.98 -0.93 -10.61
C HIS A 214 -5.00 -0.21 -9.26
N CYS A 215 -3.92 0.49 -8.91
CA CYS A 215 -3.87 1.26 -7.68
C CYS A 215 -4.97 2.31 -7.64
N ARG A 216 -5.65 2.44 -6.51
CA ARG A 216 -6.78 3.36 -6.33
C ARG A 216 -6.44 4.49 -5.38
N ILE A 217 -7.00 5.65 -5.65
CA ILE A 217 -7.02 6.78 -4.72
C ILE A 217 -8.47 7.23 -4.52
N TRP A 218 -8.83 7.52 -3.30
CA TRP A 218 -10.07 8.18 -2.95
C TRP A 218 -9.81 9.68 -2.81
N THR A 219 -10.58 10.49 -3.50
CA THR A 219 -10.65 11.93 -3.28
C THR A 219 -12.02 12.26 -2.74
N GLY A 220 -12.10 12.95 -1.61
CA GLY A 220 -13.35 13.06 -0.88
C GLY A 220 -13.58 14.44 -0.29
N ALA A 221 -14.83 14.67 0.14
CA ALA A 221 -15.30 15.87 0.82
C ALA A 221 -15.92 15.51 2.17
N LEU A 222 -15.56 16.28 3.20
CA LEU A 222 -16.15 16.23 4.52
C LEU A 222 -17.17 17.34 4.70
N PHE A 223 -18.16 17.05 5.55
CA PHE A 223 -19.24 18.00 5.87
C PHE A 223 -19.43 18.11 7.39
N GLY A 224 -19.47 19.34 7.87
CA GLY A 224 -19.80 19.67 9.27
C GLY A 224 -18.68 19.42 10.28
N LEU A 225 -17.67 18.64 9.96
CA LEU A 225 -16.49 18.40 10.79
C LEU A 225 -15.29 19.18 10.25
N ARG A 226 -14.52 19.83 11.13
CA ARG A 226 -13.24 20.49 10.81
C ARG A 226 -12.09 19.68 11.38
N LEU A 227 -11.19 19.23 10.52
CA LEU A 227 -9.95 18.55 10.88
C LEU A 227 -8.75 19.49 10.68
N PRO A 228 -7.67 19.32 11.40
CA PRO A 228 -7.43 18.28 12.41
C PRO A 228 -7.94 18.64 13.81
N GLU A 229 -8.62 19.76 14.02
CA GLU A 229 -9.05 20.26 15.34
C GLU A 229 -10.17 19.41 15.95
N GLY A 230 -10.87 18.60 15.13
CA GLY A 230 -11.98 17.75 15.57
C GLY A 230 -13.25 18.53 15.93
N GLN A 231 -13.37 19.77 15.43
CA GLN A 231 -14.51 20.64 15.73
C GLN A 231 -15.72 20.35 14.82
N GLY A 232 -16.90 20.36 15.40
CA GLY A 232 -18.15 20.08 14.69
C GLY A 232 -18.51 18.60 14.70
N ARG A 233 -19.52 18.24 13.91
CA ARG A 233 -20.00 16.85 13.76
C ARG A 233 -20.00 16.47 12.28
N SER A 234 -19.46 15.31 11.98
CA SER A 234 -19.58 14.72 10.65
C SER A 234 -21.03 14.52 10.26
N SER A 235 -21.37 14.84 9.03
CA SER A 235 -22.72 14.65 8.49
C SER A 235 -22.66 14.01 7.11
N ARG A 236 -23.71 13.25 6.77
CA ARG A 236 -23.92 12.69 5.42
C ARG A 236 -25.12 13.40 4.79
N PRO A 237 -24.92 14.52 4.10
CA PRO A 237 -26.03 15.17 3.39
C PRO A 237 -26.57 14.26 2.29
N ALA A 238 -27.87 14.40 1.97
CA ALA A 238 -28.47 13.73 0.85
C ALA A 238 -27.82 14.21 -0.46
N ILE A 239 -27.52 13.28 -1.34
CA ILE A 239 -26.87 13.55 -2.63
C ILE A 239 -27.89 13.19 -3.72
N GLY A 240 -28.00 14.05 -4.75
CA GLY A 240 -28.89 13.81 -5.87
C GLY A 240 -28.49 12.62 -6.73
N ALA A 241 -29.31 12.29 -7.72
CA ALA A 241 -29.14 11.14 -8.62
C ALA A 241 -27.82 11.11 -9.43
N HIS A 242 -27.09 12.21 -9.47
CA HIS A 242 -25.79 12.32 -10.17
C HIS A 242 -24.61 11.70 -9.38
N ALA A 243 -24.88 11.13 -8.21
CA ALA A 243 -23.84 10.62 -7.29
C ALA A 243 -23.55 9.12 -7.48
N TRP A 244 -23.98 8.47 -8.54
CA TRP A 244 -23.80 7.03 -8.77
C TRP A 244 -22.34 6.54 -8.83
N GLN A 245 -21.39 7.47 -9.02
CA GLN A 245 -19.94 7.18 -8.98
C GLN A 245 -19.28 7.54 -7.64
N LEU A 246 -20.06 7.99 -6.67
CA LEU A 246 -19.57 8.40 -5.37
C LEU A 246 -19.96 7.38 -4.30
N HIS A 247 -19.14 7.29 -3.27
CA HIS A 247 -19.41 6.41 -2.13
C HIS A 247 -19.02 7.10 -0.82
N TRP A 248 -19.67 6.71 0.25
CA TRP A 248 -19.30 7.16 1.59
C TRP A 248 -18.21 6.26 2.16
N GLN A 249 -17.11 6.86 2.56
CA GLN A 249 -16.04 6.18 3.28
C GLN A 249 -16.03 6.63 4.74
N HIS A 250 -15.85 5.67 5.65
CA HIS A 250 -15.88 5.88 7.09
C HIS A 250 -14.48 5.82 7.71
N TRP A 251 -14.20 6.77 8.61
CA TRP A 251 -13.04 6.74 9.51
C TRP A 251 -13.50 6.71 10.96
N PRO A 252 -12.99 5.77 11.78
CA PRO A 252 -13.43 5.60 13.17
C PRO A 252 -12.92 6.73 14.07
N ALA A 253 -13.66 6.99 15.16
CA ALA A 253 -13.21 7.91 16.19
C ALA A 253 -11.88 7.47 16.84
N GLY A 254 -11.08 8.43 17.28
CA GLY A 254 -9.88 8.15 18.06
C GLY A 254 -8.75 9.14 17.88
N ARG A 255 -7.55 8.74 18.30
CA ARG A 255 -6.35 9.57 18.18
C ARG A 255 -5.72 9.39 16.80
N TYR A 256 -5.30 10.49 16.23
CA TYR A 256 -4.58 10.59 14.95
C TYR A 256 -3.25 11.30 15.16
N ALA A 257 -2.20 10.76 14.55
CA ALA A 257 -0.92 11.43 14.41
C ALA A 257 -0.97 12.28 13.14
N VAL A 258 -0.82 13.58 13.27
CA VAL A 258 -0.88 14.54 12.17
C VAL A 258 0.53 15.01 11.87
N PHE A 259 0.99 14.77 10.66
CA PHE A 259 2.27 15.23 10.15
C PHE A 259 2.01 16.37 9.16
N THR A 260 2.83 17.41 9.22
CA THR A 260 2.74 18.52 8.28
C THR A 260 3.79 18.34 7.20
N HIS A 261 3.35 18.30 5.95
CA HIS A 261 4.21 18.35 4.78
C HIS A 261 4.37 19.82 4.35
N ALA A 262 5.61 20.26 4.19
CA ALA A 262 5.93 21.58 3.65
C ALA A 262 6.74 21.39 2.36
N GLY A 263 6.17 21.77 1.23
CA GLY A 263 6.83 21.64 -0.07
C GLY A 263 5.87 21.18 -1.18
N PRO A 264 6.41 20.83 -2.36
CA PRO A 264 5.62 20.33 -3.47
C PRO A 264 4.91 19.03 -3.10
N TYR A 265 3.74 18.79 -3.70
CA TYR A 265 2.93 17.60 -3.45
C TYR A 265 3.68 16.28 -3.76
N ASP A 266 4.64 16.31 -4.66
CA ASP A 266 5.47 15.15 -5.01
C ASP A 266 6.26 14.60 -3.82
N GLY A 267 6.69 15.48 -2.89
CA GLY A 267 7.38 15.08 -1.66
C GLY A 267 6.50 14.38 -0.61
N LEU A 268 5.18 14.41 -0.77
CA LEU A 268 4.24 13.79 0.17
C LEU A 268 4.41 12.26 0.24
N HIS A 269 4.74 11.63 -0.88
CA HIS A 269 5.03 10.20 -0.93
C HIS A 269 6.22 9.81 -0.04
N ASP A 270 7.29 10.60 -0.07
CA ASP A 270 8.48 10.35 0.75
C ASP A 270 8.20 10.57 2.24
N LEU A 271 7.35 11.53 2.59
CA LEU A 271 6.88 11.70 3.96
C LEU A 271 6.12 10.45 4.44
N TRP A 272 5.16 9.95 3.66
CA TRP A 272 4.41 8.72 3.99
C TRP A 272 5.35 7.53 4.16
N LYS A 273 6.29 7.35 3.24
CA LYS A 273 7.31 6.30 3.33
C LYS A 273 8.14 6.41 4.61
N SER A 274 8.56 7.62 4.98
CA SER A 274 9.32 7.87 6.20
C SER A 274 8.50 7.60 7.46
N ILE A 275 7.21 7.94 7.46
CA ILE A 275 6.29 7.64 8.56
C ILE A 275 6.23 6.12 8.79
N TYR A 276 5.99 5.33 7.74
CA TYR A 276 5.84 3.87 7.87
C TYR A 276 7.16 3.15 8.10
N ARG A 277 8.26 3.62 7.53
CA ARG A 277 9.57 2.97 7.66
C ARG A 277 10.26 3.29 8.99
N HIS A 278 10.12 4.51 9.47
CA HIS A 278 10.89 4.99 10.61
C HIS A 278 10.03 5.29 11.83
N TRP A 279 9.00 6.14 11.68
CA TRP A 279 8.25 6.64 12.81
C TRP A 279 7.32 5.58 13.43
N VAL A 280 6.53 4.88 12.65
CA VAL A 280 5.60 3.85 13.17
C VAL A 280 6.36 2.76 13.92
N PRO A 281 7.44 2.17 13.38
CA PRO A 281 8.23 1.17 14.12
C PRO A 281 8.87 1.73 15.40
N ALA A 282 9.39 2.96 15.36
CA ALA A 282 10.02 3.58 16.52
C ALA A 282 9.05 3.84 17.68
N THR A 283 7.77 4.07 17.39
CA THR A 283 6.77 4.39 18.42
C THR A 283 6.06 3.18 19.00
N GLY A 284 6.08 2.04 18.31
CA GLY A 284 5.38 0.84 18.69
C GLY A 284 3.84 0.96 18.63
N TYR A 285 3.29 1.98 17.99
CA TYR A 285 1.85 2.10 17.79
C TYR A 285 1.37 1.12 16.71
N ARG A 286 0.18 0.56 16.93
CA ARG A 286 -0.53 -0.20 15.90
C ARG A 286 -1.41 0.75 15.10
N LEU A 287 -1.29 0.68 13.79
CA LEU A 287 -2.21 1.36 12.89
C LEU A 287 -3.55 0.62 12.86
N ARG A 288 -4.63 1.39 12.72
CA ARG A 288 -5.96 0.83 12.52
C ARG A 288 -6.08 0.26 11.10
N ASP A 289 -7.10 -0.57 10.91
CA ASP A 289 -7.41 -1.17 9.61
C ASP A 289 -8.21 -0.22 8.72
N VAL A 290 -7.70 1.00 8.60
CA VAL A 290 -8.22 2.04 7.69
C VAL A 290 -7.05 2.77 7.05
N PRO A 291 -7.18 3.27 5.83
CA PRO A 291 -6.12 4.03 5.20
C PRO A 291 -5.86 5.34 5.96
N GLY A 292 -4.60 5.76 6.01
CA GLY A 292 -4.25 7.13 6.32
C GLY A 292 -4.79 8.07 5.23
N PHE A 293 -4.86 9.35 5.53
CA PHE A 293 -5.40 10.34 4.59
C PHE A 293 -4.64 11.66 4.69
N ASP A 294 -4.64 12.40 3.59
CA ASP A 294 -4.15 13.76 3.48
C ASP A 294 -5.33 14.74 3.56
N LEU A 295 -5.06 15.94 4.08
CA LEU A 295 -6.01 17.05 4.17
C LEU A 295 -5.59 18.19 3.26
#